data_c87f7f8ad24a70508fd7673cd526b39e
#
_entry.id   c87f7f8ad24a70508fd7673cd526b39e
#
_cell.length_a   1.000
_cell.length_b   1.000
_cell.length_c   1.000
_cell.angle_alpha   90.00
_cell.angle_beta   90.00
_cell.angle_gamma   90.00
#
_symmetry.space_group_name_H-M   'P 1'
#
loop_
_entity.id
_entity.type
_entity.pdbx_description
1 polymer ?
#
loop_
_entity_poly.entity_id
_entity_poly.type
_entity_poly.pdbx_seq_one_letter_code
_entity_poly.pdbx_strand_id
1 'polypeptide(L)'
;VVATLATAYYQLLMLDEQKKVLEQTIEFRTKSLETTKQLKKAGSTTEVATKQIEALVYNAQAQLITINNSVWALENTICVLLGEEPHTIERSTLAEQQFPTQFHQGYAVSLLENRPDVARAELSLRNAFEMTNVARSAFYPTLTLSARGGISSTELDTWFSAKSMFANFIAGLAQPILNRRQIRTQYEVQKAAQETALLNFKKAILSAGKEVSDAMRQFSSQDEFIQLKTQEMKAYQEATDYSKQLFDSGMVNYLEVITAEVNRLNAELSVANAQFTRMQYGITLYKALGGGWR
;
A
#
# COMPACT_ATOMS: atom_id res chain seq x y z
N VAL A 1 2.61 -7.67 -2.84
CA VAL A 1 3.06 -7.46 -4.22
C VAL A 1 1.90 -7.00 -5.09
N VAL A 2 0.80 -7.80 -5.27
CA VAL A 2 -0.33 -7.48 -6.19
C VAL A 2 -0.94 -6.10 -5.93
N ALA A 3 -1.33 -5.79 -4.68
CA ALA A 3 -1.90 -4.49 -4.32
C ALA A 3 -0.90 -3.32 -4.55
N THR A 4 0.39 -3.54 -4.28
CA THR A 4 1.44 -2.53 -4.50
C THR A 4 1.61 -2.26 -5.99
N LEU A 5 1.65 -3.32 -6.82
CA LEU A 5 1.74 -3.22 -8.27
C LEU A 5 0.53 -2.49 -8.86
N ALA A 6 -0.69 -2.87 -8.44
CA ALA A 6 -1.91 -2.21 -8.89
C ALA A 6 -1.93 -0.72 -8.51
N THR A 7 -1.52 -0.37 -7.28
CA THR A 7 -1.42 1.04 -6.86
C THR A 7 -0.41 1.80 -7.69
N ALA A 8 0.78 1.23 -7.96
CA ALA A 8 1.80 1.86 -8.78
C ALA A 8 1.30 2.07 -10.22
N TYR A 9 0.62 1.08 -10.80
CA TYR A 9 0.04 1.18 -12.15
C TYR A 9 -1.00 2.31 -12.25
N TYR A 10 -1.97 2.38 -11.33
CA TYR A 10 -2.97 3.46 -11.35
C TYR A 10 -2.36 4.84 -11.05
N GLN A 11 -1.31 4.88 -10.23
CA GLN A 11 -0.56 6.12 -10.01
C GLN A 11 0.15 6.59 -11.29
N LEU A 12 0.65 5.65 -12.09
CA LEU A 12 1.26 5.95 -13.39
C LEU A 12 0.24 6.55 -14.36
N LEU A 13 -0.99 5.98 -14.42
CA LEU A 13 -2.08 6.54 -15.24
C LEU A 13 -2.49 7.95 -14.80
N MET A 14 -2.51 8.20 -13.48
CA MET A 14 -2.78 9.54 -12.94
C MET A 14 -1.70 10.55 -13.38
N LEU A 15 -0.42 10.16 -13.30
CA LEU A 15 0.69 11.02 -13.71
C LEU A 15 0.63 11.34 -15.22
N ASP A 16 0.21 10.40 -16.05
CA ASP A 16 0.01 10.63 -17.48
C ASP A 16 -1.12 11.65 -17.75
N GLU A 17 -2.23 11.55 -17.00
CA GLU A 17 -3.31 12.54 -17.13
C GLU A 17 -2.84 13.93 -16.66
N GLN A 18 -2.09 14.01 -15.55
CA GLN A 18 -1.50 15.28 -15.09
C GLN A 18 -0.48 15.84 -16.09
N LYS A 19 0.32 14.99 -16.72
CA LYS A 19 1.25 15.38 -17.79
C LYS A 19 0.50 16.01 -18.95
N LYS A 20 -0.56 15.38 -19.44
CA LYS A 20 -1.39 15.88 -20.53
C LYS A 20 -2.01 17.24 -20.21
N VAL A 21 -2.55 17.41 -18.99
CA VAL A 21 -3.10 18.70 -18.54
C VAL A 21 -2.03 19.79 -18.50
N LEU A 22 -0.82 19.47 -18.04
CA LEU A 22 0.30 20.42 -18.01
C LEU A 22 0.80 20.79 -19.42
N GLU A 23 0.90 19.82 -20.32
CA GLU A 23 1.30 20.07 -21.72
C GLU A 23 0.33 21.03 -22.40
N GLN A 24 -0.98 20.83 -22.26
CA GLN A 24 -2.01 21.73 -22.76
C GLN A 24 -1.91 23.13 -22.11
N THR A 25 -1.65 23.17 -20.81
CA THR A 25 -1.47 24.43 -20.07
C THR A 25 -0.24 25.20 -20.54
N ILE A 26 0.88 24.52 -20.81
CA ILE A 26 2.10 25.15 -21.35
C ILE A 26 1.84 25.72 -22.74
N GLU A 27 1.19 24.96 -23.59
CA GLU A 27 0.82 25.45 -24.94
C GLU A 27 -0.05 26.71 -24.88
N PHE A 28 -1.10 26.67 -24.05
CA PHE A 28 -1.99 27.80 -23.85
C PHE A 28 -1.25 29.04 -23.30
N ARG A 29 -0.46 28.87 -22.22
CA ARG A 29 0.30 29.96 -21.58
C ARG A 29 1.36 30.54 -22.52
N THR A 30 1.97 29.72 -23.36
CA THR A 30 2.93 30.18 -24.36
C THR A 30 2.26 31.07 -25.42
N LYS A 31 1.09 30.67 -25.93
CA LYS A 31 0.28 31.50 -26.83
C LYS A 31 -0.15 32.82 -26.15
N SER A 32 -0.58 32.74 -24.92
CA SER A 32 -0.96 33.92 -24.10
C SER A 32 0.21 34.86 -23.88
N LEU A 33 1.42 34.35 -23.66
CA LEU A 33 2.65 35.13 -23.51
C LEU A 33 2.95 35.92 -24.81
N GLU A 34 2.82 35.23 -25.94
CA GLU A 34 3.05 35.88 -27.26
C GLU A 34 2.03 37.00 -27.53
N THR A 35 0.75 36.74 -27.29
CA THR A 35 -0.31 37.75 -27.39
C THR A 35 -0.06 38.95 -26.51
N THR A 36 0.31 38.69 -25.23
CA THR A 36 0.58 39.77 -24.27
C THR A 36 1.81 40.59 -24.63
N LYS A 37 2.85 39.99 -25.23
CA LYS A 37 4.00 40.71 -25.77
C LYS A 37 3.61 41.65 -26.92
N GLN A 38 2.67 41.21 -27.77
CA GLN A 38 2.14 42.08 -28.86
C GLN A 38 1.30 43.22 -28.30
N LEU A 39 0.40 42.95 -27.34
CA LEU A 39 -0.41 43.98 -26.66
C LEU A 39 0.47 45.01 -25.92
N LYS A 40 1.57 44.57 -25.32
CA LYS A 40 2.56 45.45 -24.71
C LYS A 40 3.19 46.38 -25.74
N LYS A 41 3.60 45.87 -26.93
CA LYS A 41 4.12 46.69 -28.01
C LYS A 41 3.12 47.74 -28.50
N ALA A 42 1.82 47.42 -28.44
CA ALA A 42 0.73 48.34 -28.76
C ALA A 42 0.36 49.29 -27.60
N GLY A 43 1.04 49.19 -26.43
CA GLY A 43 0.73 50.03 -25.27
C GLY A 43 -0.50 49.65 -24.46
N SER A 44 -1.11 48.50 -24.77
CA SER A 44 -2.37 48.04 -24.14
C SER A 44 -2.17 47.21 -22.91
N THR A 45 -0.93 46.82 -22.55
CA THR A 45 -0.62 46.06 -21.31
C THR A 45 0.76 46.42 -20.76
N THR A 46 1.02 46.00 -19.50
CA THR A 46 2.23 46.36 -18.79
C THR A 46 3.33 45.31 -18.93
N GLU A 47 4.60 45.69 -18.66
CA GLU A 47 5.72 44.74 -18.51
C GLU A 47 5.48 43.74 -17.41
N VAL A 48 4.84 44.16 -16.30
CA VAL A 48 4.53 43.32 -15.14
C VAL A 48 3.66 42.13 -15.57
N ALA A 49 2.59 42.38 -16.35
CA ALA A 49 1.72 41.31 -16.86
C ALA A 49 2.50 40.31 -17.72
N THR A 50 3.37 40.82 -18.62
CA THR A 50 4.21 39.95 -19.47
C THR A 50 5.14 39.06 -18.62
N LYS A 51 5.79 39.63 -17.62
CA LYS A 51 6.70 38.88 -16.72
C LYS A 51 5.97 37.86 -15.85
N GLN A 52 4.75 38.16 -15.39
CA GLN A 52 3.92 37.20 -14.66
C GLN A 52 3.57 35.98 -15.52
N ILE A 53 3.16 36.16 -16.77
CA ILE A 53 2.86 35.04 -17.69
C ILE A 53 4.13 34.24 -17.98
N GLU A 54 5.25 34.92 -18.27
CA GLU A 54 6.53 34.27 -18.48
C GLU A 54 6.93 33.37 -17.29
N ALA A 55 6.77 33.86 -16.07
CA ALA A 55 6.99 33.08 -14.84
C ALA A 55 6.07 31.85 -14.74
N LEU A 56 4.78 31.99 -15.14
CA LEU A 56 3.84 30.88 -15.14
C LEU A 56 4.16 29.80 -16.20
N VAL A 57 4.72 30.20 -17.35
CA VAL A 57 5.21 29.25 -18.38
C VAL A 57 6.37 28.45 -17.79
N TYR A 58 7.38 29.12 -17.21
CA TYR A 58 8.52 28.43 -16.61
C TYR A 58 8.11 27.52 -15.44
N ASN A 59 7.16 27.97 -14.62
CA ASN A 59 6.63 27.13 -13.54
C ASN A 59 5.97 25.83 -14.08
N ALA A 60 5.13 25.95 -15.10
CA ALA A 60 4.48 24.77 -15.68
C ALA A 60 5.51 23.82 -16.36
N GLN A 61 6.53 24.37 -17.03
CA GLN A 61 7.62 23.57 -17.59
C GLN A 61 8.42 22.83 -16.49
N ALA A 62 8.70 23.50 -15.38
CA ALA A 62 9.38 22.86 -14.25
C ALA A 62 8.53 21.74 -13.61
N GLN A 63 7.22 21.95 -13.49
CA GLN A 63 6.29 20.90 -13.03
C GLN A 63 6.27 19.70 -13.99
N LEU A 64 6.29 19.92 -15.31
CA LEU A 64 6.34 18.86 -16.32
C LEU A 64 7.60 18.00 -16.17
N ILE A 65 8.77 18.63 -15.92
CA ILE A 65 10.01 17.89 -15.64
C ILE A 65 9.84 17.01 -14.40
N THR A 66 9.25 17.53 -13.34
CA THR A 66 8.99 16.78 -12.09
C THR A 66 8.09 15.57 -12.33
N ILE A 67 7.01 15.75 -13.11
CA ILE A 67 6.10 14.65 -13.47
C ILE A 67 6.82 13.59 -14.31
N ASN A 68 7.57 14.00 -15.33
CA ASN A 68 8.33 13.05 -16.17
C ASN A 68 9.32 12.23 -15.33
N ASN A 69 10.02 12.85 -14.38
CA ASN A 69 10.90 12.13 -13.45
C ASN A 69 10.12 11.15 -12.56
N SER A 70 8.92 11.54 -12.11
CA SER A 70 8.05 10.68 -11.30
C SER A 70 7.52 9.50 -12.11
N VAL A 71 7.16 9.70 -13.37
CA VAL A 71 6.76 8.63 -14.29
C VAL A 71 7.90 7.63 -14.45
N TRP A 72 9.09 8.10 -14.78
CA TRP A 72 10.26 7.24 -14.95
C TRP A 72 10.62 6.45 -13.69
N ALA A 73 10.62 7.09 -12.51
CA ALA A 73 10.89 6.42 -11.26
C ALA A 73 9.84 5.35 -10.92
N LEU A 74 8.57 5.61 -11.28
CA LEU A 74 7.48 4.68 -11.03
C LEU A 74 7.50 3.49 -12.01
N GLU A 75 7.84 3.72 -13.30
CA GLU A 75 8.10 2.65 -14.26
C GLU A 75 9.21 1.71 -13.76
N ASN A 76 10.34 2.27 -13.31
CA ASN A 76 11.41 1.48 -12.71
C ASN A 76 10.94 0.67 -11.48
N THR A 77 10.09 1.27 -10.64
CA THR A 77 9.51 0.57 -9.49
C THR A 77 8.64 -0.61 -9.91
N ILE A 78 7.82 -0.44 -10.96
CA ILE A 78 7.00 -1.50 -11.53
C ILE A 78 7.89 -2.61 -12.11
N CYS A 79 8.92 -2.27 -12.89
CA CYS A 79 9.88 -3.25 -13.45
C CYS A 79 10.55 -4.08 -12.35
N VAL A 80 11.00 -3.43 -11.27
CA VAL A 80 11.57 -4.15 -10.11
C VAL A 80 10.56 -5.10 -9.46
N LEU A 81 9.28 -4.70 -9.35
CA LEU A 81 8.23 -5.58 -8.80
C LEU A 81 7.92 -6.78 -9.70
N LEU A 82 8.11 -6.64 -11.02
CA LEU A 82 7.96 -7.70 -12.02
C LEU A 82 9.21 -8.56 -12.16
N GLY A 83 10.37 -8.10 -11.68
CA GLY A 83 11.67 -8.76 -11.84
C GLY A 83 12.28 -8.53 -13.22
N GLU A 84 11.95 -7.42 -13.87
CA GLU A 84 12.38 -7.05 -15.21
C GLU A 84 13.37 -5.89 -15.20
N GLU A 85 14.15 -5.74 -16.27
CA GLU A 85 15.02 -4.58 -16.45
C GLU A 85 14.20 -3.31 -16.71
N PRO A 86 14.69 -2.10 -16.36
CA PRO A 86 13.98 -0.85 -16.57
C PRO A 86 13.57 -0.64 -18.03
N HIS A 87 12.27 -0.52 -18.28
CA HIS A 87 11.69 -0.20 -19.58
C HIS A 87 10.38 0.59 -19.42
N THR A 88 9.88 1.15 -20.50
CA THR A 88 8.60 1.86 -20.51
C THR A 88 7.44 0.85 -20.44
N ILE A 89 6.51 1.08 -19.52
CA ILE A 89 5.34 0.24 -19.31
C ILE A 89 4.23 0.64 -20.28
N GLU A 90 3.76 -0.33 -21.07
CA GLU A 90 2.56 -0.13 -21.91
C GLU A 90 1.32 0.01 -21.02
N ARG A 91 0.49 1.02 -21.32
CA ARG A 91 -0.66 1.36 -20.47
C ARG A 91 -1.79 2.05 -21.23
N SER A 92 -2.99 1.89 -20.71
CA SER A 92 -4.20 2.56 -21.15
C SER A 92 -4.36 3.92 -20.45
N THR A 93 -5.48 4.58 -20.66
CA THR A 93 -5.79 5.86 -20.00
C THR A 93 -6.55 5.64 -18.68
N LEU A 94 -6.46 6.61 -17.77
CA LEU A 94 -7.18 6.55 -16.48
C LEU A 94 -8.71 6.51 -16.68
N ALA A 95 -9.21 7.19 -17.72
CA ALA A 95 -10.65 7.25 -18.06
C ALA A 95 -11.22 5.91 -18.56
N GLU A 96 -10.39 5.05 -19.15
CA GLU A 96 -10.81 3.72 -19.63
C GLU A 96 -10.91 2.68 -18.50
N GLN A 97 -10.39 3.01 -17.32
CA GLN A 97 -10.41 2.08 -16.20
C GLN A 97 -11.78 1.99 -15.56
N GLN A 98 -12.35 0.80 -15.56
CA GLN A 98 -13.60 0.50 -14.87
C GLN A 98 -13.29 -0.29 -13.59
N PHE A 99 -13.67 0.26 -12.46
CA PHE A 99 -13.65 -0.45 -11.19
C PHE A 99 -15.09 -0.89 -10.83
N PRO A 100 -15.30 -2.09 -10.27
CA PRO A 100 -16.64 -2.51 -9.85
C PRO A 100 -17.29 -1.44 -8.97
N THR A 101 -18.45 -0.93 -9.38
CA THR A 101 -19.14 0.18 -8.71
C THR A 101 -19.94 -0.25 -7.48
N GLN A 102 -20.20 -1.55 -7.33
CA GLN A 102 -21.03 -2.06 -6.25
C GLN A 102 -20.30 -3.17 -5.48
N PHE A 103 -19.85 -2.82 -4.31
CA PHE A 103 -19.54 -3.79 -3.27
C PHE A 103 -20.78 -3.98 -2.42
N HIS A 104 -21.33 -5.18 -2.37
CA HIS A 104 -22.51 -5.47 -1.57
C HIS A 104 -22.21 -5.21 -0.08
N GLN A 105 -23.06 -4.42 0.58
CA GLN A 105 -22.99 -4.24 2.03
C GLN A 105 -23.24 -5.59 2.71
N GLY A 106 -22.35 -5.98 3.61
CA GLY A 106 -22.52 -7.23 4.37
C GLY A 106 -21.54 -8.34 3.97
N TYR A 107 -20.27 -8.00 3.81
CA TYR A 107 -19.23 -9.04 3.72
C TYR A 107 -19.21 -9.87 5.00
N ALA A 108 -19.46 -11.17 4.84
CA ALA A 108 -19.47 -12.11 5.95
C ALA A 108 -18.12 -12.12 6.68
N VAL A 109 -18.15 -12.29 7.99
CA VAL A 109 -16.95 -12.47 8.83
C VAL A 109 -16.03 -13.57 8.29
N SER A 110 -16.59 -14.56 7.55
CA SER A 110 -15.84 -15.60 6.85
C SER A 110 -14.81 -15.09 5.84
N LEU A 111 -14.94 -13.87 5.30
CA LEU A 111 -13.91 -13.29 4.45
C LEU A 111 -12.65 -12.86 5.23
N LEU A 112 -12.78 -12.61 6.53
CA LEU A 112 -11.64 -12.33 7.39
C LEU A 112 -10.75 -13.57 7.59
N GLU A 113 -11.31 -14.78 7.45
CA GLU A 113 -10.55 -16.05 7.50
C GLU A 113 -9.54 -16.16 6.36
N ASN A 114 -9.79 -15.47 5.24
CA ASN A 114 -8.88 -15.42 4.11
C ASN A 114 -7.70 -14.44 4.31
N ARG A 115 -7.67 -13.71 5.41
CA ARG A 115 -6.59 -12.73 5.68
C ARG A 115 -5.37 -13.40 6.32
N PRO A 116 -4.16 -13.24 5.73
CA PRO A 116 -2.94 -13.86 6.27
C PRO A 116 -2.56 -13.36 7.67
N ASP A 117 -2.88 -12.11 8.02
CA ASP A 117 -2.61 -11.52 9.34
C ASP A 117 -3.50 -12.11 10.43
N VAL A 118 -4.78 -12.35 10.14
CA VAL A 118 -5.71 -13.03 11.04
C VAL A 118 -5.32 -14.50 11.21
N ALA A 119 -5.04 -15.21 10.12
CA ALA A 119 -4.58 -16.60 10.14
C ALA A 119 -3.26 -16.75 10.93
N ARG A 120 -2.32 -15.83 10.76
CA ARG A 120 -1.08 -15.81 11.55
C ARG A 120 -1.35 -15.62 13.05
N ALA A 121 -2.26 -14.73 13.43
CA ALA A 121 -2.61 -14.50 14.83
C ALA A 121 -3.30 -15.72 15.45
N GLU A 122 -4.16 -16.44 14.69
CA GLU A 122 -4.77 -17.69 15.08
C GLU A 122 -3.72 -18.79 15.30
N LEU A 123 -2.80 -18.99 14.34
CA LEU A 123 -1.73 -19.97 14.48
C LEU A 123 -0.78 -19.64 15.64
N SER A 124 -0.56 -18.36 15.93
CA SER A 124 0.21 -17.93 17.10
C SER A 124 -0.49 -18.28 18.41
N LEU A 125 -1.81 -18.13 18.46
CA LEU A 125 -2.62 -18.57 19.61
C LEU A 125 -2.55 -20.09 19.78
N ARG A 126 -2.68 -20.84 18.70
CA ARG A 126 -2.56 -22.31 18.72
C ARG A 126 -1.17 -22.75 19.20
N ASN A 127 -0.12 -22.10 18.70
CA ASN A 127 1.24 -22.36 19.19
C ASN A 127 1.38 -22.10 20.71
N ALA A 128 0.88 -20.97 21.22
CA ALA A 128 0.92 -20.65 22.65
C ALA A 128 0.13 -21.66 23.51
N PHE A 129 -1.01 -22.17 22.99
CA PHE A 129 -1.77 -23.24 23.60
C PHE A 129 -0.94 -24.53 23.70
N GLU A 130 -0.27 -24.96 22.63
CA GLU A 130 0.56 -26.15 22.62
C GLU A 130 1.80 -25.99 23.54
N MET A 131 2.40 -24.80 23.57
CA MET A 131 3.51 -24.52 24.52
C MET A 131 3.06 -24.59 25.98
N THR A 132 1.81 -24.21 26.25
CA THR A 132 1.23 -24.42 27.61
C THR A 132 1.08 -25.91 27.93
N ASN A 133 0.69 -26.74 26.95
CA ASN A 133 0.62 -28.21 27.12
C ASN A 133 2.01 -28.81 27.31
N VAL A 134 3.04 -28.33 26.56
CA VAL A 134 4.44 -28.73 26.76
C VAL A 134 4.91 -28.38 28.17
N ALA A 135 4.63 -27.15 28.66
CA ALA A 135 4.99 -26.78 30.03
C ALA A 135 4.24 -27.63 31.07
N ARG A 136 3.00 -28.01 30.78
CA ARG A 136 2.21 -28.91 31.63
C ARG A 136 2.81 -30.34 31.67
N SER A 137 3.37 -30.82 30.56
CA SER A 137 3.99 -32.15 30.51
C SER A 137 5.19 -32.28 31.43
N ALA A 138 5.88 -31.19 31.78
CA ALA A 138 7.00 -31.18 32.72
C ALA A 138 6.60 -31.55 34.18
N PHE A 139 5.30 -31.57 34.50
CA PHE A 139 4.79 -32.10 35.79
C PHE A 139 4.74 -33.64 35.85
N TYR A 140 4.92 -34.33 34.72
CA TYR A 140 4.94 -35.78 34.65
C TYR A 140 6.39 -36.29 34.58
N PRO A 141 6.62 -37.55 35.04
CA PRO A 141 7.93 -38.17 34.94
C PRO A 141 8.42 -38.33 33.51
N THR A 142 9.68 -38.07 33.28
CA THR A 142 10.33 -38.31 31.99
C THR A 142 10.79 -39.75 31.88
N LEU A 143 10.31 -40.47 30.86
CA LEU A 143 10.79 -41.82 30.52
C LEU A 143 11.91 -41.68 29.48
N THR A 144 13.10 -42.16 29.84
CA THR A 144 14.25 -42.23 28.96
C THR A 144 14.57 -43.67 28.61
N LEU A 145 14.73 -43.97 27.32
CA LEU A 145 15.19 -45.28 26.83
C LEU A 145 16.52 -45.04 26.10
N SER A 146 17.54 -45.74 26.54
CA SER A 146 18.85 -45.71 25.90
C SER A 146 19.25 -47.13 25.49
N ALA A 147 19.66 -47.28 24.23
CA ALA A 147 20.21 -48.50 23.70
C ALA A 147 21.63 -48.20 23.19
N ARG A 148 22.58 -49.00 23.61
CA ARG A 148 23.98 -48.95 23.13
C ARG A 148 24.40 -50.36 22.76
N GLY A 149 24.95 -50.52 21.55
CA GLY A 149 25.54 -51.73 21.06
C GLY A 149 26.87 -51.44 20.41
N GLY A 150 27.81 -52.33 20.52
CA GLY A 150 29.10 -52.16 19.94
C GLY A 150 30.01 -53.34 20.18
N ILE A 151 31.27 -53.17 19.81
CA ILE A 151 32.36 -54.12 20.02
C ILE A 151 33.30 -53.47 21.01
N SER A 152 33.67 -54.19 22.08
CA SER A 152 34.66 -53.77 23.07
C SER A 152 35.56 -54.90 23.40
N SER A 153 36.87 -54.72 23.23
CA SER A 153 37.91 -55.69 23.58
C SER A 153 39.09 -54.97 24.18
N THR A 154 39.83 -55.64 25.11
CA THR A 154 41.07 -55.17 25.66
C THR A 154 42.26 -55.58 24.80
N GLU A 155 42.09 -56.52 23.84
CA GLU A 155 43.13 -57.02 22.95
C GLU A 155 42.68 -56.89 21.49
N LEU A 156 43.59 -56.49 20.63
CA LEU A 156 43.33 -56.21 19.18
C LEU A 156 42.96 -57.47 18.41
N ASP A 157 43.45 -58.61 18.77
CA ASP A 157 43.21 -59.91 18.12
C ASP A 157 41.82 -60.47 18.40
N THR A 158 41.17 -60.05 19.47
CA THR A 158 39.82 -60.48 19.83
C THR A 158 38.75 -59.45 19.44
N TRP A 159 39.11 -58.32 18.85
CA TRP A 159 38.19 -57.20 18.54
C TRP A 159 36.99 -57.62 17.65
N PHE A 160 37.20 -58.46 16.65
CA PHE A 160 36.15 -58.93 15.75
C PHE A 160 35.55 -60.29 16.18
N SER A 161 35.74 -60.74 17.43
CA SER A 161 35.14 -61.92 17.93
C SER A 161 33.71 -61.70 18.44
N ALA A 162 32.88 -62.74 18.39
CA ALA A 162 31.54 -62.69 18.93
C ALA A 162 31.51 -62.38 20.44
N LYS A 163 32.60 -62.65 21.18
CA LYS A 163 32.78 -62.39 22.60
C LYS A 163 32.98 -60.89 22.91
N SER A 164 33.36 -60.08 21.94
CA SER A 164 33.57 -58.64 22.06
C SER A 164 32.31 -57.82 21.82
N MET A 165 31.22 -58.42 21.35
CA MET A 165 29.95 -57.75 21.13
C MET A 165 29.20 -57.53 22.46
N PHE A 166 28.74 -56.31 22.66
CA PHE A 166 27.87 -55.99 23.76
C PHE A 166 26.60 -55.24 23.29
N ALA A 167 25.50 -55.45 23.99
CA ALA A 167 24.28 -54.69 23.88
C ALA A 167 23.80 -54.30 25.28
N ASN A 168 23.52 -53.02 25.50
CA ASN A 168 23.04 -52.49 26.73
C ASN A 168 21.75 -51.70 26.52
N PHE A 169 20.68 -52.04 27.23
CA PHE A 169 19.39 -51.37 27.23
C PHE A 169 19.12 -50.83 28.64
N ILE A 170 18.94 -49.51 28.73
CA ILE A 170 18.66 -48.84 30.00
C ILE A 170 17.34 -48.08 29.83
N ALA A 171 16.37 -48.39 30.71
CA ALA A 171 15.15 -47.61 30.87
C ALA A 171 15.26 -46.82 32.18
N GLY A 172 15.06 -45.54 32.13
CA GLY A 172 15.08 -44.66 33.28
C GLY A 172 13.79 -43.83 33.39
N LEU A 173 13.24 -43.69 34.60
CA LEU A 173 12.12 -42.80 34.91
C LEU A 173 12.62 -41.77 35.94
N ALA A 174 12.51 -40.48 35.59
CA ALA A 174 12.98 -39.38 36.41
C ALA A 174 11.92 -38.30 36.56
N GLN A 175 11.69 -37.81 37.79
CA GLN A 175 10.81 -36.68 38.10
C GLN A 175 11.48 -35.74 39.09
N PRO A 176 11.71 -34.44 38.73
CA PRO A 176 12.20 -33.46 39.68
C PRO A 176 11.14 -33.13 40.74
N ILE A 177 11.40 -33.43 42.00
CA ILE A 177 10.49 -33.11 43.11
C ILE A 177 10.81 -31.73 43.70
N LEU A 178 12.08 -31.40 43.83
CA LEU A 178 12.58 -30.12 44.35
C LEU A 178 13.38 -29.39 43.29
N ASN A 179 12.70 -28.48 42.52
CA ASN A 179 13.32 -27.73 41.46
C ASN A 179 13.14 -26.19 41.60
N ARG A 180 13.07 -25.68 42.83
CA ARG A 180 12.90 -24.25 43.15
C ARG A 180 11.69 -23.60 42.44
N ARG A 181 10.57 -24.34 42.30
CA ARG A 181 9.33 -23.94 41.61
C ARG A 181 9.51 -23.71 40.10
N GLN A 182 10.62 -24.05 39.47
CA GLN A 182 10.91 -23.76 38.08
C GLN A 182 9.81 -24.28 37.13
N ILE A 183 9.37 -25.54 37.31
CA ILE A 183 8.29 -26.14 36.48
C ILE A 183 7.00 -25.34 36.60
N ARG A 184 6.62 -24.98 37.83
CA ARG A 184 5.39 -24.20 38.07
C ARG A 184 5.48 -22.80 37.49
N THR A 185 6.59 -22.11 37.67
CA THR A 185 6.81 -20.77 37.07
C THR A 185 6.77 -20.84 35.57
N GLN A 186 7.41 -21.84 34.95
CA GLN A 186 7.38 -22.04 33.51
C GLN A 186 5.93 -22.23 32.99
N TYR A 187 5.14 -23.03 33.67
CA TYR A 187 3.71 -23.22 33.31
C TYR A 187 2.90 -21.93 33.46
N GLU A 188 3.07 -21.18 34.56
CA GLU A 188 2.41 -19.90 34.80
C GLU A 188 2.79 -18.85 33.71
N VAL A 189 4.08 -18.81 33.31
CA VAL A 189 4.55 -17.94 32.18
C VAL A 189 3.91 -18.34 30.87
N GLN A 190 3.85 -19.63 30.53
CA GLN A 190 3.22 -20.08 29.28
C GLN A 190 1.71 -19.81 29.27
N LYS A 191 1.04 -19.95 30.41
CA LYS A 191 -0.38 -19.60 30.55
C LYS A 191 -0.63 -18.11 30.34
N ALA A 192 0.20 -17.22 30.84
CA ALA A 192 0.14 -15.80 30.62
C ALA A 192 0.44 -15.45 29.14
N ALA A 193 1.40 -16.15 28.53
CA ALA A 193 1.70 -16.02 27.09
C ALA A 193 0.51 -16.44 26.20
N GLN A 194 -0.20 -17.52 26.58
CA GLN A 194 -1.42 -17.95 25.88
C GLN A 194 -2.54 -16.92 25.99
N GLU A 195 -2.75 -16.29 27.14
CA GLU A 195 -3.73 -15.22 27.32
C GLU A 195 -3.37 -13.99 26.47
N THR A 196 -2.10 -13.62 26.44
CA THR A 196 -1.59 -12.56 25.57
C THR A 196 -1.84 -12.87 24.09
N ALA A 197 -1.59 -14.10 23.65
CA ALA A 197 -1.86 -14.53 22.28
C ALA A 197 -3.36 -14.49 21.94
N LEU A 198 -4.25 -14.85 22.87
CA LEU A 198 -5.70 -14.74 22.72
C LEU A 198 -6.15 -13.29 22.55
N LEU A 199 -5.61 -12.36 23.34
CA LEU A 199 -5.92 -10.93 23.22
C LEU A 199 -5.41 -10.36 21.90
N ASN A 200 -4.23 -10.78 21.46
CA ASN A 200 -3.67 -10.38 20.15
C ASN A 200 -4.52 -10.91 18.99
N PHE A 201 -5.03 -12.14 19.07
CA PHE A 201 -5.94 -12.69 18.06
C PHE A 201 -7.27 -11.91 18.01
N LYS A 202 -7.88 -11.62 19.17
CA LYS A 202 -9.07 -10.76 19.22
C LYS A 202 -8.81 -9.37 18.63
N LYS A 203 -7.66 -8.76 18.94
CA LYS A 203 -7.24 -7.49 18.38
C LYS A 203 -7.08 -7.55 16.86
N ALA A 204 -6.50 -8.63 16.32
CA ALA A 204 -6.34 -8.81 14.88
C ALA A 204 -7.70 -8.85 14.15
N ILE A 205 -8.69 -9.57 14.69
CA ILE A 205 -10.06 -9.62 14.15
C ILE A 205 -10.71 -8.24 14.17
N LEU A 206 -10.65 -7.52 15.30
CA LEU A 206 -11.22 -6.18 15.41
C LEU A 206 -10.56 -5.17 14.48
N SER A 207 -9.22 -5.25 14.34
CA SER A 207 -8.47 -4.39 13.42
C SER A 207 -8.85 -4.67 11.96
N ALA A 208 -8.98 -5.96 11.61
CA ALA A 208 -9.42 -6.36 10.26
C ALA A 208 -10.83 -5.86 9.95
N GLY A 209 -11.77 -5.98 10.89
CA GLY A 209 -13.13 -5.44 10.75
C GLY A 209 -13.15 -3.92 10.60
N LYS A 210 -12.32 -3.21 11.38
CA LYS A 210 -12.14 -1.77 11.26
C LYS A 210 -11.61 -1.38 9.88
N GLU A 211 -10.56 -2.05 9.39
CA GLU A 211 -9.97 -1.77 8.07
C GLU A 211 -10.98 -1.93 6.93
N VAL A 212 -11.80 -3.00 6.97
CA VAL A 212 -12.88 -3.21 5.98
C VAL A 212 -13.90 -2.08 6.06
N SER A 213 -14.36 -1.72 7.27
CA SER A 213 -15.35 -0.66 7.47
C SER A 213 -14.83 0.70 6.96
N ASP A 214 -13.58 1.05 7.31
CA ASP A 214 -12.95 2.29 6.88
C ASP A 214 -12.80 2.33 5.35
N ALA A 215 -12.30 1.24 4.74
CA ALA A 215 -12.13 1.14 3.29
C ALA A 215 -13.46 1.22 2.53
N MET A 216 -14.51 0.58 3.02
CA MET A 216 -15.85 0.67 2.44
C MET A 216 -16.39 2.10 2.49
N ARG A 217 -16.23 2.78 3.63
CA ARG A 217 -16.69 4.16 3.80
C ARG A 217 -15.94 5.11 2.85
N GLN A 218 -14.62 4.98 2.78
CA GLN A 218 -13.77 5.79 1.89
C GLN A 218 -14.13 5.56 0.42
N PHE A 219 -14.31 4.30 0.01
CA PHE A 219 -14.69 3.97 -1.37
C PHE A 219 -16.08 4.52 -1.72
N SER A 220 -17.07 4.36 -0.85
CA SER A 220 -18.45 4.82 -1.12
C SER A 220 -18.61 6.34 -1.17
N SER A 221 -17.83 7.09 -0.37
CA SER A 221 -17.85 8.55 -0.38
C SER A 221 -17.08 9.19 -1.53
N GLN A 222 -16.20 8.42 -2.18
CA GLN A 222 -15.31 8.98 -3.20
C GLN A 222 -16.04 9.32 -4.51
N ASP A 223 -17.14 8.64 -4.84
CA ASP A 223 -17.94 8.95 -6.03
C ASP A 223 -18.59 10.34 -5.92
N GLU A 224 -19.15 10.67 -4.76
CA GLU A 224 -19.70 12.01 -4.49
C GLU A 224 -18.58 13.07 -4.52
N PHE A 225 -17.42 12.77 -3.93
CA PHE A 225 -16.28 13.67 -3.96
C PHE A 225 -15.82 13.97 -5.39
N ILE A 226 -15.72 12.96 -6.27
CA ILE A 226 -15.36 13.13 -7.68
C ILE A 226 -16.40 13.98 -8.41
N GLN A 227 -17.69 13.77 -8.15
CA GLN A 227 -18.75 14.59 -8.74
C GLN A 227 -18.61 16.07 -8.37
N LEU A 228 -18.38 16.38 -7.09
CA LEU A 228 -18.16 17.75 -6.61
C LEU A 228 -16.91 18.37 -7.22
N LYS A 229 -15.80 17.63 -7.29
CA LYS A 229 -14.56 18.11 -7.92
C LYS A 229 -14.72 18.34 -9.43
N THR A 230 -15.52 17.52 -10.11
CA THR A 230 -15.83 17.69 -11.52
C THR A 230 -16.70 18.94 -11.75
N GLN A 231 -17.65 19.21 -10.84
CA GLN A 231 -18.46 20.45 -10.91
C GLN A 231 -17.59 21.69 -10.65
N GLU A 232 -16.68 21.62 -9.65
CA GLU A 232 -15.71 22.69 -9.37
C GLU A 232 -14.83 22.98 -10.60
N MET A 233 -14.31 21.94 -11.24
CA MET A 233 -13.51 22.06 -12.47
C MET A 233 -14.30 22.73 -13.59
N LYS A 234 -15.55 22.33 -13.83
CA LYS A 234 -16.41 22.94 -14.86
C LYS A 234 -16.68 24.41 -14.58
N ALA A 235 -16.97 24.77 -13.32
CA ALA A 235 -17.19 26.16 -12.92
C ALA A 235 -15.95 27.02 -13.15
N TYR A 236 -14.74 26.51 -12.84
CA TYR A 236 -13.50 27.23 -13.15
C TYR A 236 -13.20 27.31 -14.65
N GLN A 237 -13.59 26.30 -15.43
CA GLN A 237 -13.46 26.34 -16.88
C GLN A 237 -14.35 27.44 -17.45
N GLU A 238 -15.63 27.52 -17.07
CA GLU A 238 -16.55 28.56 -17.47
C GLU A 238 -16.07 29.95 -17.02
N ALA A 239 -15.59 30.07 -15.78
CA ALA A 239 -15.01 31.32 -15.27
C ALA A 239 -13.80 31.78 -16.10
N THR A 240 -12.97 30.84 -16.55
CA THR A 240 -11.84 31.13 -17.42
C THR A 240 -12.30 31.64 -18.80
N ASP A 241 -13.32 31.02 -19.39
CA ASP A 241 -13.85 31.42 -20.67
C ASP A 241 -14.53 32.80 -20.59
N TYR A 242 -15.29 33.08 -19.52
CA TYR A 242 -15.87 34.40 -19.29
C TYR A 242 -14.82 35.48 -19.05
N SER A 243 -13.78 35.18 -18.25
CA SER A 243 -12.71 36.17 -17.99
C SER A 243 -11.93 36.52 -19.27
N LYS A 244 -11.76 35.56 -20.19
CA LYS A 244 -11.18 35.83 -21.50
C LYS A 244 -12.06 36.78 -22.36
N GLN A 245 -13.37 36.50 -22.42
CA GLN A 245 -14.32 37.35 -23.16
C GLN A 245 -14.38 38.77 -22.59
N LEU A 246 -14.39 38.91 -21.26
CA LEU A 246 -14.37 40.22 -20.61
C LEU A 246 -13.04 40.95 -20.82
N PHE A 247 -11.93 40.26 -20.84
CA PHE A 247 -10.62 40.82 -21.16
C PHE A 247 -10.58 41.33 -22.61
N ASP A 248 -11.06 40.51 -23.55
CA ASP A 248 -11.11 40.92 -24.99
C ASP A 248 -12.02 42.13 -25.20
N SER A 249 -13.03 42.31 -24.35
CA SER A 249 -13.92 43.47 -24.34
C SER A 249 -13.35 44.69 -23.58
N GLY A 250 -12.17 44.53 -22.97
CA GLY A 250 -11.53 45.62 -22.18
C GLY A 250 -12.17 45.86 -20.81
N MET A 251 -13.04 44.97 -20.33
CA MET A 251 -13.79 45.14 -19.07
C MET A 251 -13.04 44.71 -17.85
N VAL A 252 -12.05 43.79 -17.97
CA VAL A 252 -11.23 43.29 -16.87
C VAL A 252 -9.75 43.34 -17.19
N ASN A 253 -8.94 43.30 -16.14
CA ASN A 253 -7.50 43.21 -16.27
C ASN A 253 -7.10 41.74 -16.60
N TYR A 254 -6.00 41.57 -17.33
CA TYR A 254 -5.43 40.27 -17.67
C TYR A 254 -5.11 39.41 -16.42
N LEU A 255 -4.90 40.02 -15.26
CA LEU A 255 -4.71 39.30 -13.98
C LEU A 255 -5.91 38.41 -13.62
N GLU A 256 -7.12 38.84 -13.96
CA GLU A 256 -8.35 38.02 -13.78
C GLU A 256 -8.27 36.73 -14.60
N VAL A 257 -7.84 36.82 -15.86
CA VAL A 257 -7.69 35.67 -16.76
C VAL A 257 -6.63 34.70 -16.18
N ILE A 258 -5.48 35.24 -15.73
CA ILE A 258 -4.42 34.41 -15.11
C ILE A 258 -4.94 33.68 -13.89
N THR A 259 -5.67 34.39 -13.01
CA THR A 259 -6.21 33.80 -11.76
C THR A 259 -7.18 32.66 -12.06
N ALA A 260 -8.11 32.89 -13.02
CA ALA A 260 -9.06 31.87 -13.45
C ALA A 260 -8.34 30.64 -14.06
N GLU A 261 -7.32 30.84 -14.87
CA GLU A 261 -6.50 29.78 -15.47
C GLU A 261 -5.75 28.94 -14.42
N VAL A 262 -5.16 29.58 -13.42
CA VAL A 262 -4.47 28.86 -12.32
C VAL A 262 -5.46 28.01 -11.53
N ASN A 263 -6.64 28.56 -11.22
CA ASN A 263 -7.68 27.82 -10.52
C ASN A 263 -8.21 26.64 -11.36
N ARG A 264 -8.41 26.83 -12.68
CA ARG A 264 -8.81 25.75 -13.60
C ARG A 264 -7.78 24.63 -13.61
N LEU A 265 -6.49 24.95 -13.78
CA LEU A 265 -5.41 23.95 -13.75
C LEU A 265 -5.42 23.14 -12.45
N ASN A 266 -5.51 23.83 -11.31
CA ASN A 266 -5.53 23.16 -10.00
C ASN A 266 -6.76 22.25 -9.86
N ALA A 267 -7.91 22.66 -10.37
CA ALA A 267 -9.12 21.85 -10.35
C ALA A 267 -9.01 20.61 -11.26
N GLU A 268 -8.45 20.74 -12.47
CA GLU A 268 -8.19 19.62 -13.39
C GLU A 268 -7.25 18.58 -12.75
N LEU A 269 -6.14 19.03 -12.16
CA LEU A 269 -5.21 18.15 -11.44
C LEU A 269 -5.88 17.49 -10.22
N SER A 270 -6.78 18.21 -9.54
CA SER A 270 -7.54 17.66 -8.39
C SER A 270 -8.51 16.56 -8.84
N VAL A 271 -9.15 16.67 -9.99
CA VAL A 271 -10.03 15.61 -10.54
C VAL A 271 -9.22 14.35 -10.85
N ALA A 272 -8.06 14.48 -11.51
CA ALA A 272 -7.17 13.35 -11.79
C ALA A 272 -6.73 12.63 -10.48
N ASN A 273 -6.36 13.41 -9.46
CA ASN A 273 -6.04 12.87 -8.13
C ASN A 273 -7.24 12.18 -7.47
N ALA A 274 -8.44 12.74 -7.58
CA ALA A 274 -9.64 12.14 -6.99
C ALA A 274 -10.00 10.80 -7.65
N GLN A 275 -9.83 10.69 -8.96
CA GLN A 275 -10.03 9.44 -9.72
C GLN A 275 -9.00 8.38 -9.30
N PHE A 276 -7.73 8.73 -9.19
CA PHE A 276 -6.70 7.84 -8.68
C PHE A 276 -7.01 7.37 -7.25
N THR A 277 -7.41 8.28 -6.36
CA THR A 277 -7.76 7.96 -4.97
C THR A 277 -8.91 6.96 -4.90
N ARG A 278 -9.88 7.05 -5.81
CA ARG A 278 -10.95 6.04 -5.94
C ARG A 278 -10.39 4.64 -6.23
N MET A 279 -9.47 4.54 -7.18
CA MET A 279 -8.82 3.26 -7.51
C MET A 279 -8.01 2.73 -6.32
N GLN A 280 -7.30 3.61 -5.62
CA GLN A 280 -6.54 3.26 -4.41
C GLN A 280 -7.45 2.73 -3.28
N TYR A 281 -8.60 3.35 -3.06
CA TYR A 281 -9.58 2.85 -2.07
C TYR A 281 -10.16 1.50 -2.47
N GLY A 282 -10.43 1.27 -3.76
CA GLY A 282 -10.84 -0.02 -4.28
C GLY A 282 -9.79 -1.12 -4.04
N ILE A 283 -8.51 -0.84 -4.30
CA ILE A 283 -7.40 -1.75 -4.02
C ILE A 283 -7.28 -2.02 -2.51
N THR A 284 -7.42 -0.96 -1.70
CA THR A 284 -7.37 -1.08 -0.24
C THR A 284 -8.50 -1.97 0.29
N LEU A 285 -9.71 -1.79 -0.24
CA LEU A 285 -10.85 -2.64 0.10
C LEU A 285 -10.62 -4.10 -0.33
N TYR A 286 -10.12 -4.33 -1.55
CA TYR A 286 -9.77 -5.67 -2.03
C TYR A 286 -8.75 -6.36 -1.10
N LYS A 287 -7.70 -5.64 -0.69
CA LYS A 287 -6.71 -6.13 0.27
C LYS A 287 -7.32 -6.38 1.66
N ALA A 288 -8.17 -5.46 2.15
CA ALA A 288 -8.83 -5.58 3.45
C ALA A 288 -9.76 -6.80 3.53
N LEU A 289 -10.35 -7.21 2.40
CA LEU A 289 -11.16 -8.42 2.26
C LEU A 289 -10.32 -9.71 2.11
N GLY A 290 -8.98 -9.63 2.18
CA GLY A 290 -8.10 -10.78 2.06
C GLY A 290 -7.76 -11.18 0.62
N GLY A 291 -7.90 -10.26 -0.34
CA GLY A 291 -7.49 -10.49 -1.74
C GLY A 291 -5.98 -10.32 -1.96
N GLY A 292 -5.48 -10.89 -3.08
CA GLY A 292 -4.13 -10.64 -3.59
C GLY A 292 -3.01 -11.52 -3.03
N TRP A 293 -3.31 -12.63 -2.36
CA TRP A 293 -2.31 -13.56 -1.83
C TRP A 293 -2.54 -15.03 -2.23
N ARG A 294 -3.63 -15.32 -2.91
CA ARG A 294 -3.94 -16.62 -3.52
C ARG A 294 -3.80 -16.55 -5.02
#